data_abe7009fd8cf9ce6b958b395f68c68f9
#
_entry.id   abe7009fd8cf9ce6b958b395f68c68f9
#
_cell.length_a   1.000
_cell.length_b   1.000
_cell.length_c   1.000
_cell.angle_alpha   90.00
_cell.angle_beta   90.00
_cell.angle_gamma   90.00
#
_symmetry.space_group_name_H-M   'P 1'
#
loop_
_entity.id
_entity.type
_entity.pdbx_description
1 polymer ?
#
loop_
_entity_poly.entity_id
_entity_poly.type
_entity_poly.pdbx_seq_one_letter_code
_entity_poly.pdbx_strand_id
1 'polypeptide(L)'
;MAILDVQHIEKHFGDTHVLEDISFSLEEGQALSIIGSSGSGKTTLLRCLNFLETPDKGVITVRGEKLFDADDPATRSESEIRKKRLHFGMVFQSFNLFPQYTALENVTLARELMAKSEKTGESHDDILAEGKRLLADIGLADRMSNYPHQLSGGQQQRVAIARALAKNPKVLFLDEPTGALDEQTGRQVLDYISRLQTEYGFTIVMVTHNLNIAEMANTVIRMNSGRISEIYTNDTQKTAYEIGW
;
A
#
# COMPACT_ATOMS: atom_id res chain seq x y z
N MET A 1 9.50 12.73 12.31
CA MET A 1 8.66 12.00 13.29
C MET A 1 8.14 10.75 12.60
N ALA A 2 8.37 9.58 13.19
CA ALA A 2 7.96 8.32 12.55
C ALA A 2 6.44 8.32 12.29
N ILE A 3 6.07 8.02 11.04
CA ILE A 3 4.68 7.83 10.65
C ILE A 3 4.22 6.41 10.94
N LEU A 4 5.13 5.45 10.80
CA LEU A 4 4.93 4.03 11.08
C LEU A 4 6.06 3.56 11.98
N ASP A 5 5.72 3.01 13.14
CA ASP A 5 6.64 2.36 14.05
C ASP A 5 6.15 0.93 14.34
N VAL A 6 7.02 -0.02 14.07
CA VAL A 6 6.73 -1.46 14.11
C VAL A 6 7.70 -2.09 15.10
N GLN A 7 7.18 -2.77 16.12
CA GLN A 7 7.99 -3.31 17.21
C GLN A 7 7.65 -4.79 17.44
N HIS A 8 8.64 -5.65 17.33
CA HIS A 8 8.59 -7.07 17.71
C HIS A 8 7.43 -7.86 17.09
N ILE A 9 7.11 -7.60 15.80
CA ILE A 9 6.04 -8.32 15.12
C ILE A 9 6.44 -9.76 14.86
N GLU A 10 5.60 -10.69 15.32
CA GLU A 10 5.67 -12.11 15.03
C GLU A 10 4.37 -12.61 14.39
N LYS A 11 4.49 -13.62 13.52
CA LYS A 11 3.33 -14.26 12.89
C LYS A 11 3.59 -15.75 12.66
N HIS A 12 2.63 -16.57 13.09
CA HIS A 12 2.59 -18.01 12.86
C HIS A 12 1.38 -18.40 12.04
N PHE A 13 1.52 -19.47 11.26
CA PHE A 13 0.41 -20.20 10.64
C PHE A 13 0.54 -21.68 11.02
N GLY A 14 -0.29 -22.13 11.95
CA GLY A 14 -0.12 -23.43 12.60
C GLY A 14 1.26 -23.48 13.29
N ASP A 15 2.04 -24.51 12.97
CA ASP A 15 3.39 -24.69 13.53
C ASP A 15 4.49 -23.92 12.77
N THR A 16 4.11 -23.23 11.67
CA THR A 16 5.08 -22.48 10.86
C THR A 16 5.24 -21.06 11.36
N HIS A 17 6.44 -20.73 11.80
CA HIS A 17 6.84 -19.35 12.16
C HIS A 17 7.22 -18.59 10.88
N VAL A 18 6.42 -17.61 10.47
CA VAL A 18 6.58 -16.89 9.21
C VAL A 18 7.24 -15.53 9.40
N LEU A 19 6.97 -14.85 10.53
CA LEU A 19 7.65 -13.61 10.90
C LEU A 19 8.19 -13.75 12.32
N GLU A 20 9.46 -13.37 12.49
CA GLU A 20 10.19 -13.48 13.74
C GLU A 20 10.84 -12.14 14.09
N ASP A 21 10.34 -11.48 15.15
CA ASP A 21 10.93 -10.28 15.75
C ASP A 21 11.18 -9.13 14.75
N ILE A 22 10.18 -8.77 13.96
CA ILE A 22 10.28 -7.69 12.99
C ILE A 22 10.12 -6.34 13.68
N SER A 23 11.16 -5.49 13.60
CA SER A 23 11.14 -4.14 14.17
C SER A 23 11.78 -3.14 13.20
N PHE A 24 11.09 -2.04 12.90
CA PHE A 24 11.60 -0.92 12.11
C PHE A 24 10.71 0.31 12.29
N SER A 25 11.21 1.48 11.87
CA SER A 25 10.44 2.71 11.81
C SER A 25 10.58 3.39 10.44
N LEU A 26 9.58 4.17 10.05
CA LEU A 26 9.52 4.90 8.79
C LEU A 26 9.04 6.32 9.02
N GLU A 27 9.74 7.30 8.46
CA GLU A 27 9.38 8.72 8.55
C GLU A 27 8.30 9.08 7.53
N GLU A 28 7.53 10.12 7.85
CA GLU A 28 6.45 10.61 6.98
C GLU A 28 6.99 11.08 5.62
N GLY A 29 6.28 10.74 4.54
CA GLY A 29 6.65 11.11 3.17
C GLY A 29 7.76 10.26 2.55
N GLN A 30 8.37 9.33 3.31
CA GLN A 30 9.40 8.45 2.79
C GLN A 30 8.81 7.23 2.06
N ALA A 31 9.64 6.60 1.23
CA ALA A 31 9.38 5.31 0.64
C ALA A 31 10.28 4.24 1.29
N LEU A 32 9.67 3.13 1.69
CA LEU A 32 10.33 1.91 2.15
C LEU A 32 10.14 0.80 1.14
N SER A 33 11.23 0.15 0.72
CA SER A 33 11.17 -1.11 -0.04
C SER A 33 11.51 -2.29 0.84
N ILE A 34 10.69 -3.34 0.79
CA ILE A 34 10.94 -4.63 1.44
C ILE A 34 11.28 -5.64 0.35
N ILE A 35 12.51 -6.13 0.37
CA ILE A 35 13.04 -7.08 -0.61
C ILE A 35 13.42 -8.40 0.04
N GLY A 36 13.57 -9.44 -0.75
CA GLY A 36 13.97 -10.79 -0.29
C GLY A 36 13.47 -11.88 -1.21
N SER A 37 13.93 -13.10 -1.00
CA SER A 37 13.52 -14.28 -1.78
C SER A 37 12.02 -14.60 -1.62
N SER A 38 11.48 -15.39 -2.53
CA SER A 38 10.12 -15.94 -2.37
C SER A 38 10.04 -16.72 -1.06
N GLY A 39 8.93 -16.58 -0.33
CA GLY A 39 8.74 -17.24 0.96
C GLY A 39 9.45 -16.59 2.16
N SER A 40 10.18 -15.47 1.99
CA SER A 40 10.86 -14.80 3.11
C SER A 40 9.94 -14.06 4.09
N GLY A 41 8.61 -14.03 3.86
CA GLY A 41 7.63 -13.42 4.76
C GLY A 41 7.18 -12.00 4.36
N LYS A 42 7.67 -11.41 3.26
CA LYS A 42 7.37 -10.03 2.82
C LYS A 42 5.88 -9.73 2.70
N THR A 43 5.14 -10.53 1.95
CA THR A 43 3.69 -10.35 1.76
C THR A 43 2.94 -10.55 3.08
N THR A 44 3.38 -11.48 3.94
CA THR A 44 2.81 -11.67 5.28
C THR A 44 3.05 -10.44 6.16
N LEU A 45 4.27 -9.89 6.13
CA LEU A 45 4.56 -8.64 6.84
C LEU A 45 3.66 -7.50 6.35
N LEU A 46 3.56 -7.30 5.03
CA LEU A 46 2.71 -6.28 4.45
C LEU A 46 1.24 -6.45 4.90
N ARG A 47 0.72 -7.68 4.92
CA ARG A 47 -0.64 -8.00 5.39
C ARG A 47 -0.82 -7.75 6.89
N CYS A 48 0.18 -8.00 7.70
CA CYS A 48 0.14 -7.65 9.12
C CYS A 48 0.10 -6.13 9.34
N LEU A 49 0.90 -5.37 8.58
CA LEU A 49 0.96 -3.91 8.69
C LEU A 49 -0.35 -3.22 8.29
N ASN A 50 -1.09 -3.76 7.33
CA ASN A 50 -2.37 -3.21 6.88
C ASN A 50 -3.59 -3.90 7.51
N PHE A 51 -3.37 -4.78 8.49
CA PHE A 51 -4.39 -5.54 9.23
C PHE A 51 -5.25 -6.49 8.37
N LEU A 52 -4.76 -6.93 7.21
CA LEU A 52 -5.36 -8.06 6.48
C LEU A 52 -5.06 -9.39 7.18
N GLU A 53 -3.95 -9.44 7.90
CA GLU A 53 -3.61 -10.49 8.87
C GLU A 53 -3.36 -9.85 10.23
N THR A 54 -3.77 -10.53 11.30
CA THR A 54 -3.49 -10.05 12.65
C THR A 54 -2.14 -10.62 13.11
N PRO A 55 -1.17 -9.80 13.53
CA PRO A 55 0.06 -10.30 14.15
C PRO A 55 -0.24 -11.08 15.43
N ASP A 56 0.63 -12.03 15.78
CA ASP A 56 0.50 -12.80 17.03
C ASP A 56 1.18 -12.10 18.19
N LYS A 57 2.27 -11.33 17.91
CA LYS A 57 2.96 -10.47 18.88
C LYS A 57 3.31 -9.12 18.30
N GLY A 58 3.71 -8.21 19.18
CA GLY A 58 4.28 -6.91 18.85
C GLY A 58 3.28 -5.77 18.87
N VAL A 59 3.76 -4.59 18.45
CA VAL A 59 3.04 -3.32 18.48
C VAL A 59 3.19 -2.62 17.13
N ILE A 60 2.11 -2.02 16.64
CA ILE A 60 2.09 -1.15 15.46
C ILE A 60 1.53 0.21 15.86
N THR A 61 2.35 1.25 15.64
CA THR A 61 2.00 2.64 15.92
C THR A 61 2.02 3.45 14.63
N VAL A 62 1.01 4.30 14.43
CA VAL A 62 0.92 5.21 13.29
C VAL A 62 0.74 6.63 13.79
N ARG A 63 1.63 7.56 13.40
CA ARG A 63 1.65 8.95 13.89
C ARG A 63 1.58 9.08 15.41
N GLY A 64 2.22 8.17 16.15
CA GLY A 64 2.21 8.15 17.60
C GLY A 64 0.95 7.52 18.22
N GLU A 65 -0.05 7.16 17.41
CA GLU A 65 -1.22 6.42 17.87
C GLU A 65 -0.96 4.92 17.80
N LYS A 66 -1.12 4.22 18.92
CA LYS A 66 -0.99 2.76 18.98
C LYS A 66 -2.22 2.11 18.34
N LEU A 67 -2.06 1.65 17.11
CA LEU A 67 -3.14 0.98 16.39
C LEU A 67 -3.30 -0.49 16.78
N PHE A 68 -2.19 -1.16 17.11
CA PHE A 68 -2.19 -2.57 17.47
C PHE A 68 -1.20 -2.82 18.60
N ASP A 69 -1.63 -3.62 19.56
CA ASP A 69 -0.81 -4.17 20.63
C ASP A 69 -1.28 -5.62 20.88
N ALA A 70 -0.38 -6.57 20.73
CA ALA A 70 -0.71 -7.98 20.89
C ALA A 70 -1.17 -8.32 22.32
N ASP A 71 -0.73 -7.55 23.30
CA ASP A 71 -1.08 -7.73 24.70
C ASP A 71 -2.38 -7.01 25.10
N ASP A 72 -2.95 -6.17 24.21
CA ASP A 72 -4.20 -5.46 24.43
C ASP A 72 -5.34 -6.01 23.55
N PRO A 73 -6.25 -6.84 24.10
CA PRO A 73 -7.38 -7.40 23.35
C PRO A 73 -8.31 -6.35 22.74
N ALA A 74 -8.38 -5.12 23.31
CA ALA A 74 -9.23 -4.06 22.78
C ALA A 74 -8.78 -3.63 21.38
N THR A 75 -7.48 -3.73 21.08
CA THR A 75 -6.93 -3.40 19.76
C THR A 75 -7.23 -4.45 18.69
N ARG A 76 -7.77 -5.61 19.04
CA ARG A 76 -8.01 -6.76 18.14
C ARG A 76 -9.48 -6.91 17.72
N SER A 77 -10.39 -6.08 18.23
CA SER A 77 -11.81 -6.20 17.84
C SER A 77 -11.99 -5.89 16.35
N GLU A 78 -12.94 -6.55 15.71
CA GLU A 78 -13.19 -6.39 14.26
C GLU A 78 -13.58 -4.94 13.92
N SER A 79 -14.33 -4.27 14.80
CA SER A 79 -14.69 -2.85 14.66
C SER A 79 -13.47 -1.94 14.67
N GLU A 80 -12.51 -2.19 15.56
CA GLU A 80 -11.27 -1.42 15.63
C GLU A 80 -10.37 -1.71 14.44
N ILE A 81 -10.21 -2.96 14.03
CA ILE A 81 -9.46 -3.34 12.83
C ILE A 81 -10.02 -2.63 11.59
N ARG A 82 -11.35 -2.54 11.46
CA ARG A 82 -11.99 -1.83 10.34
C ARG A 82 -11.62 -0.35 10.31
N LYS A 83 -11.65 0.34 11.45
CA LYS A 83 -11.23 1.75 11.56
C LYS A 83 -9.76 1.94 11.20
N LYS A 84 -8.89 1.06 11.69
CA LYS A 84 -7.45 1.13 11.43
C LYS A 84 -7.10 0.99 9.96
N ARG A 85 -7.82 0.14 9.21
CA ARG A 85 -7.65 0.00 7.76
C ARG A 85 -7.92 1.28 6.98
N LEU A 86 -8.58 2.28 7.57
CA LEU A 86 -8.81 3.58 6.93
C LEU A 86 -7.53 4.40 6.82
N HIS A 87 -6.54 4.17 7.68
CA HIS A 87 -5.22 4.83 7.61
C HIS A 87 -4.40 4.38 6.39
N PHE A 88 -4.78 3.28 5.75
CA PHE A 88 -3.97 2.58 4.76
C PHE A 88 -4.65 2.46 3.41
N GLY A 89 -3.87 2.70 2.35
CA GLY A 89 -4.20 2.26 1.00
C GLY A 89 -3.48 0.95 0.70
N MET A 90 -4.08 0.09 -0.13
CA MET A 90 -3.46 -1.17 -0.55
C MET A 90 -3.62 -1.38 -2.05
N VAL A 91 -2.52 -1.69 -2.71
CA VAL A 91 -2.45 -2.07 -4.12
C VAL A 91 -1.85 -3.46 -4.22
N PHE A 92 -2.52 -4.35 -4.92
CA PHE A 92 -2.11 -5.74 -5.10
C PHE A 92 -1.49 -5.96 -6.48
N GLN A 93 -0.68 -7.00 -6.62
CA GLN A 93 -0.13 -7.43 -7.89
C GLN A 93 -1.21 -7.73 -8.94
N SER A 94 -2.33 -8.33 -8.53
CA SER A 94 -3.43 -8.76 -9.42
C SER A 94 -4.52 -7.69 -9.62
N PHE A 95 -4.24 -6.41 -9.36
CA PHE A 95 -5.13 -5.26 -9.49
C PHE A 95 -6.38 -5.32 -8.59
N ASN A 96 -7.07 -6.46 -8.51
CA ASN A 96 -8.26 -6.74 -7.70
C ASN A 96 -9.38 -5.68 -7.86
N LEU A 97 -9.61 -5.24 -9.10
CA LEU A 97 -10.72 -4.38 -9.41
C LEU A 97 -12.04 -5.15 -9.39
N PHE A 98 -13.10 -4.49 -8.99
CA PHE A 98 -14.46 -5.03 -9.05
C PHE A 98 -14.92 -5.05 -10.51
N PRO A 99 -15.13 -6.22 -11.13
CA PRO A 99 -15.39 -6.32 -12.57
C PRO A 99 -16.73 -5.73 -12.99
N GLN A 100 -17.70 -5.62 -12.07
CA GLN A 100 -19.04 -5.06 -12.30
C GLN A 100 -19.09 -3.54 -12.21
N TYR A 101 -18.00 -2.88 -11.80
CA TYR A 101 -17.91 -1.44 -11.65
C TYR A 101 -16.98 -0.83 -12.70
N THR A 102 -17.29 0.36 -13.17
CA THR A 102 -16.42 1.18 -14.01
C THR A 102 -15.14 1.60 -13.25
N ALA A 103 -14.19 2.21 -13.95
CA ALA A 103 -12.99 2.77 -13.32
C ALA A 103 -13.34 3.80 -12.24
N LEU A 104 -14.27 4.71 -12.54
CA LEU A 104 -14.70 5.73 -11.58
C LEU A 104 -15.39 5.11 -10.37
N GLU A 105 -16.32 4.18 -10.58
CA GLU A 105 -17.01 3.49 -9.49
C GLU A 105 -16.05 2.66 -8.62
N ASN A 106 -15.03 2.00 -9.21
CA ASN A 106 -13.98 1.35 -8.45
C ASN A 106 -13.23 2.30 -7.52
N VAL A 107 -12.95 3.52 -7.99
CA VAL A 107 -12.24 4.54 -7.21
C VAL A 107 -13.11 5.12 -6.09
N THR A 108 -14.38 5.40 -6.37
CA THR A 108 -15.26 6.11 -5.43
C THR A 108 -15.95 5.23 -4.40
N LEU A 109 -16.10 3.91 -4.69
CA LEU A 109 -16.89 2.97 -3.88
C LEU A 109 -16.56 3.00 -2.37
N ALA A 110 -15.28 2.94 -2.02
CA ALA A 110 -14.89 2.88 -0.60
C ALA A 110 -15.27 4.16 0.14
N ARG A 111 -15.12 5.31 -0.52
CA ARG A 111 -15.43 6.63 0.05
C ARG A 111 -16.94 6.84 0.18
N GLU A 112 -17.73 6.36 -0.79
CA GLU A 112 -19.18 6.36 -0.69
C GLU A 112 -19.71 5.50 0.46
N LEU A 113 -19.10 4.31 0.65
CA LEU A 113 -19.46 3.44 1.77
C LEU A 113 -19.11 4.08 3.11
N MET A 114 -17.94 4.75 3.22
CA MET A 114 -17.54 5.51 4.41
C MET A 114 -18.50 6.66 4.69
N ALA A 115 -18.84 7.46 3.68
CA ALA A 115 -19.75 8.59 3.83
C ALA A 115 -21.12 8.16 4.36
N LYS A 116 -21.62 7.00 3.90
CA LYS A 116 -22.88 6.42 4.38
C LYS A 116 -22.81 5.88 5.80
N SER A 117 -21.69 5.18 6.15
CA SER A 117 -21.55 4.51 7.45
C SER A 117 -21.18 5.46 8.59
N GLU A 118 -20.29 6.43 8.31
CA GLU A 118 -19.68 7.32 9.29
C GLU A 118 -20.35 8.70 9.33
N LYS A 119 -21.32 8.96 8.44
CA LYS A 119 -22.01 10.26 8.30
C LYS A 119 -21.01 11.43 8.22
N THR A 120 -19.99 11.27 7.39
CA THR A 120 -18.90 12.26 7.23
C THR A 120 -19.38 13.63 6.73
N GLY A 121 -20.63 13.72 6.22
CA GLY A 121 -21.18 14.92 5.62
C GLY A 121 -20.69 15.17 4.19
N GLU A 122 -19.87 14.30 3.65
CA GLU A 122 -19.35 14.40 2.29
C GLU A 122 -20.46 14.09 1.27
N SER A 123 -20.64 14.96 0.28
CA SER A 123 -21.66 14.75 -0.74
C SER A 123 -21.21 13.74 -1.80
N HIS A 124 -22.17 13.10 -2.46
CA HIS A 124 -21.89 12.24 -3.61
C HIS A 124 -21.12 12.97 -4.72
N ASP A 125 -21.48 14.23 -4.98
CA ASP A 125 -20.82 15.04 -6.01
C ASP A 125 -19.36 15.35 -5.67
N ASP A 126 -19.04 15.59 -4.39
CA ASP A 126 -17.65 15.79 -3.95
C ASP A 126 -16.83 14.51 -4.13
N ILE A 127 -17.40 13.36 -3.79
CA ILE A 127 -16.75 12.04 -3.96
C ILE A 127 -16.48 11.78 -5.45
N LEU A 128 -17.47 12.05 -6.32
CA LEU A 128 -17.29 11.90 -7.77
C LEU A 128 -16.25 12.85 -8.33
N ALA A 129 -16.23 14.11 -7.88
CA ALA A 129 -15.25 15.10 -8.31
C ALA A 129 -13.83 14.67 -7.96
N GLU A 130 -13.62 14.19 -6.73
CA GLU A 130 -12.34 13.67 -6.29
C GLU A 130 -11.91 12.41 -7.05
N GLY A 131 -12.84 11.46 -7.27
CA GLY A 131 -12.55 10.28 -8.07
C GLY A 131 -12.14 10.59 -9.51
N LYS A 132 -12.81 11.59 -10.15
CA LYS A 132 -12.44 12.09 -11.47
C LYS A 132 -11.08 12.74 -11.48
N ARG A 133 -10.74 13.53 -10.45
CA ARG A 133 -9.42 14.15 -10.30
C ARG A 133 -8.33 13.10 -10.21
N LEU A 134 -8.47 12.13 -9.31
CA LEU A 134 -7.52 11.02 -9.15
C LEU A 134 -7.29 10.24 -10.45
N LEU A 135 -8.37 9.95 -11.22
CA LEU A 135 -8.24 9.29 -12.51
C LEU A 135 -7.56 10.15 -13.57
N ALA A 136 -7.77 11.46 -13.54
CA ALA A 136 -7.07 12.39 -14.43
C ALA A 136 -5.57 12.46 -14.10
N ASP A 137 -5.20 12.52 -12.81
CA ASP A 137 -3.81 12.60 -12.34
C ASP A 137 -2.97 11.38 -12.75
N ILE A 138 -3.63 10.23 -12.93
CA ILE A 138 -2.99 8.99 -13.43
C ILE A 138 -3.18 8.77 -14.93
N GLY A 139 -3.63 9.80 -15.67
CA GLY A 139 -3.76 9.76 -17.12
C GLY A 139 -4.90 8.86 -17.63
N LEU A 140 -6.02 8.77 -16.91
CA LEU A 140 -7.20 7.97 -17.25
C LEU A 140 -8.49 8.80 -17.33
N ALA A 141 -8.39 10.10 -17.62
CA ALA A 141 -9.53 11.00 -17.72
C ALA A 141 -10.54 10.54 -18.80
N ASP A 142 -10.08 9.94 -19.89
CA ASP A 142 -10.88 9.43 -21.01
C ASP A 142 -11.37 7.97 -20.80
N ARG A 143 -11.05 7.34 -19.66
CA ARG A 143 -11.35 5.94 -19.34
C ARG A 143 -12.24 5.75 -18.11
N MET A 144 -12.81 6.82 -17.57
CA MET A 144 -13.58 6.79 -16.31
C MET A 144 -14.79 5.86 -16.34
N SER A 145 -15.45 5.72 -17.50
CA SER A 145 -16.61 4.85 -17.71
C SER A 145 -16.27 3.45 -18.22
N ASN A 146 -14.97 3.14 -18.41
CA ASN A 146 -14.57 1.80 -18.84
C ASN A 146 -14.63 0.81 -17.67
N TYR A 147 -15.04 -0.42 -17.96
CA TYR A 147 -14.97 -1.55 -17.05
C TYR A 147 -13.56 -2.19 -17.06
N PRO A 148 -13.17 -2.91 -16.01
CA PRO A 148 -11.83 -3.53 -15.92
C PRO A 148 -11.42 -4.33 -17.16
N HIS A 149 -12.33 -5.12 -17.74
CA HIS A 149 -12.05 -5.91 -18.94
C HIS A 149 -11.78 -5.09 -20.22
N GLN A 150 -12.09 -3.79 -20.19
CA GLN A 150 -11.82 -2.84 -21.29
C GLN A 150 -10.53 -2.06 -21.10
N LEU A 151 -9.79 -2.33 -20.02
CA LEU A 151 -8.57 -1.65 -19.63
C LEU A 151 -7.37 -2.59 -19.78
N SER A 152 -6.22 -2.06 -20.24
CA SER A 152 -4.95 -2.80 -20.21
C SER A 152 -4.51 -3.05 -18.76
N GLY A 153 -3.59 -4.01 -18.55
CA GLY A 153 -3.06 -4.31 -17.21
C GLY A 153 -2.49 -3.08 -16.51
N GLY A 154 -1.72 -2.25 -17.19
CA GLY A 154 -1.20 -1.01 -16.64
C GLY A 154 -2.27 0.04 -16.34
N GLN A 155 -3.35 0.09 -17.13
CA GLN A 155 -4.51 0.94 -16.83
C GLN A 155 -5.26 0.43 -15.60
N GLN A 156 -5.46 -0.89 -15.48
CA GLN A 156 -6.08 -1.50 -14.31
C GLN A 156 -5.27 -1.24 -13.04
N GLN A 157 -3.93 -1.34 -13.12
CA GLN A 157 -3.06 -1.03 -11.98
C GLN A 157 -3.16 0.43 -11.57
N ARG A 158 -3.19 1.35 -12.53
CA ARG A 158 -3.41 2.78 -12.24
C ARG A 158 -4.77 3.02 -11.57
N VAL A 159 -5.84 2.38 -12.02
CA VAL A 159 -7.16 2.46 -11.33
C VAL A 159 -7.07 1.92 -9.89
N ALA A 160 -6.34 0.81 -9.66
CA ALA A 160 -6.13 0.27 -8.33
C ALA A 160 -5.38 1.23 -7.40
N ILE A 161 -4.38 1.97 -7.94
CA ILE A 161 -3.67 3.03 -7.21
C ILE A 161 -4.63 4.19 -6.86
N ALA A 162 -5.39 4.71 -7.82
CA ALA A 162 -6.36 5.77 -7.57
C ALA A 162 -7.40 5.35 -6.52
N ARG A 163 -7.90 4.11 -6.60
CA ARG A 163 -8.81 3.54 -5.61
C ARG A 163 -8.19 3.51 -4.20
N ALA A 164 -6.92 3.13 -4.09
CA ALA A 164 -6.24 3.10 -2.80
C ALA A 164 -6.05 4.51 -2.23
N LEU A 165 -5.78 5.50 -3.08
CA LEU A 165 -5.59 6.91 -2.69
C LEU A 165 -6.90 7.65 -2.38
N ALA A 166 -8.04 7.21 -2.90
CA ALA A 166 -9.33 7.86 -2.72
C ALA A 166 -9.74 8.03 -1.24
N LYS A 167 -9.23 7.20 -0.34
CA LYS A 167 -9.44 7.30 1.11
C LYS A 167 -8.48 8.28 1.81
N ASN A 168 -7.62 8.95 1.06
CA ASN A 168 -6.55 9.80 1.62
C ASN A 168 -5.69 9.08 2.69
N PRO A 169 -5.07 7.94 2.33
CA PRO A 169 -4.35 7.10 3.28
C PRO A 169 -3.09 7.81 3.78
N LYS A 170 -2.66 7.47 5.01
CA LYS A 170 -1.38 7.91 5.57
C LYS A 170 -0.21 7.12 4.99
N VAL A 171 -0.44 5.83 4.75
CA VAL A 171 0.54 4.92 4.18
C VAL A 171 -0.10 4.14 3.03
N LEU A 172 0.57 4.12 1.88
CA LEU A 172 0.21 3.31 0.73
C LEU A 172 1.08 2.05 0.72
N PHE A 173 0.44 0.90 0.84
CA PHE A 173 1.07 -0.39 0.71
C PHE A 173 0.98 -0.89 -0.73
N LEU A 174 2.10 -1.36 -1.27
CA LEU A 174 2.22 -1.86 -2.64
C LEU A 174 2.79 -3.29 -2.60
N ASP A 175 1.99 -4.28 -2.98
CA ASP A 175 2.44 -5.68 -3.05
C ASP A 175 2.76 -6.02 -4.50
N GLU A 176 4.05 -6.05 -4.86
CA GLU A 176 4.55 -6.33 -6.21
C GLU A 176 3.84 -5.51 -7.30
N PRO A 177 3.83 -4.15 -7.24
CA PRO A 177 2.94 -3.32 -8.06
C PRO A 177 3.21 -3.41 -9.57
N THR A 178 4.35 -3.96 -9.97
CA THR A 178 4.73 -4.15 -11.39
C THR A 178 4.84 -5.61 -11.80
N GLY A 179 4.62 -6.55 -10.89
CA GLY A 179 4.89 -7.97 -11.12
C GLY A 179 4.03 -8.66 -12.20
N ALA A 180 2.93 -8.02 -12.63
CA ALA A 180 2.06 -8.48 -13.71
C ALA A 180 2.18 -7.63 -14.99
N LEU A 181 3.19 -6.75 -15.09
CA LEU A 181 3.34 -5.76 -16.15
C LEU A 181 4.65 -5.98 -16.92
N ASP A 182 4.66 -5.60 -18.20
CA ASP A 182 5.88 -5.44 -18.96
C ASP A 182 6.72 -4.25 -18.44
N GLU A 183 8.01 -4.21 -18.83
CA GLU A 183 8.94 -3.18 -18.37
C GLU A 183 8.43 -1.75 -18.61
N GLN A 184 8.01 -1.44 -19.84
CA GLN A 184 7.61 -0.08 -20.20
C GLN A 184 6.40 0.36 -19.36
N THR A 185 5.42 -0.50 -19.25
CA THR A 185 4.19 -0.25 -18.45
C THR A 185 4.52 -0.18 -16.97
N GLY A 186 5.39 -1.03 -16.46
CA GLY A 186 5.85 -1.03 -15.08
C GLY A 186 6.55 0.28 -14.70
N ARG A 187 7.47 0.78 -15.56
CA ARG A 187 8.12 2.08 -15.37
C ARG A 187 7.12 3.24 -15.31
N GLN A 188 6.11 3.24 -16.19
CA GLN A 188 5.06 4.26 -16.16
C GLN A 188 4.26 4.21 -14.84
N VAL A 189 3.92 3.03 -14.35
CA VAL A 189 3.19 2.87 -13.08
C VAL A 189 4.04 3.37 -11.90
N LEU A 190 5.33 3.03 -11.84
CA LEU A 190 6.24 3.52 -10.80
C LEU A 190 6.41 5.04 -10.85
N ASP A 191 6.51 5.63 -12.04
CA ASP A 191 6.57 7.09 -12.23
C ASP A 191 5.31 7.77 -11.71
N TYR A 192 4.11 7.25 -12.02
CA TYR A 192 2.87 7.76 -11.45
C TYR A 192 2.85 7.68 -9.92
N ILE A 193 3.28 6.57 -9.32
CA ILE A 193 3.35 6.42 -7.87
C ILE A 193 4.27 7.49 -7.26
N SER A 194 5.46 7.71 -7.82
CA SER A 194 6.43 8.70 -7.33
C SER A 194 5.91 10.14 -7.45
N ARG A 195 5.26 10.46 -8.58
CA ARG A 195 4.65 11.78 -8.78
C ARG A 195 3.52 12.04 -7.79
N LEU A 196 2.62 11.08 -7.62
CA LEU A 196 1.52 11.18 -6.66
C LEU A 196 2.03 11.26 -5.22
N GLN A 197 3.10 10.52 -4.86
CA GLN A 197 3.74 10.64 -3.56
C GLN A 197 4.24 12.07 -3.31
N THR A 198 4.88 12.68 -4.29
CA THR A 198 5.37 14.06 -4.19
C THR A 198 4.22 15.05 -4.05
N GLU A 199 3.13 14.84 -4.79
CA GLU A 199 1.98 15.74 -4.81
C GLU A 199 1.11 15.62 -3.55
N TYR A 200 0.83 14.40 -3.10
CA TYR A 200 -0.08 14.14 -1.98
C TYR A 200 0.62 13.90 -0.64
N GLY A 201 1.93 13.71 -0.62
CA GLY A 201 2.74 13.60 0.60
C GLY A 201 2.53 12.31 1.40
N PHE A 202 1.96 11.24 0.81
CA PHE A 202 1.79 9.97 1.51
C PHE A 202 3.10 9.18 1.61
N THR A 203 3.15 8.30 2.59
CA THR A 203 4.27 7.38 2.81
C THR A 203 4.06 6.08 2.04
N ILE A 204 5.11 5.48 1.51
CA ILE A 204 5.05 4.23 0.74
C ILE A 204 5.73 3.10 1.51
N VAL A 205 5.09 1.93 1.53
CA VAL A 205 5.71 0.65 1.87
C VAL A 205 5.49 -0.30 0.70
N MET A 206 6.56 -0.66 -0.01
CA MET A 206 6.50 -1.50 -1.20
C MET A 206 7.21 -2.82 -0.97
N VAL A 207 6.56 -3.91 -1.32
CA VAL A 207 7.18 -5.24 -1.43
C VAL A 207 7.54 -5.47 -2.88
N THR A 208 8.77 -5.89 -3.17
CA THR A 208 9.19 -6.29 -4.49
C THR A 208 10.31 -7.34 -4.44
N HIS A 209 10.38 -8.19 -5.44
CA HIS A 209 11.51 -9.09 -5.66
C HIS A 209 12.55 -8.48 -6.62
N ASN A 210 12.24 -7.38 -7.28
CA ASN A 210 13.16 -6.66 -8.16
C ASN A 210 14.03 -5.68 -7.35
N LEU A 211 15.32 -6.00 -7.23
CA LEU A 211 16.28 -5.22 -6.44
C LEU A 211 16.49 -3.81 -6.99
N ASN A 212 16.33 -3.62 -8.30
CA ASN A 212 16.52 -2.32 -8.92
C ASN A 212 15.37 -1.35 -8.56
N ILE A 213 14.15 -1.87 -8.37
CA ILE A 213 13.02 -1.03 -7.90
C ILE A 213 13.27 -0.52 -6.48
N ALA A 214 14.00 -1.27 -5.64
CA ALA A 214 14.36 -0.84 -4.30
C ALA A 214 15.25 0.42 -4.29
N GLU A 215 15.98 0.72 -5.37
CA GLU A 215 16.78 1.95 -5.50
C GLU A 215 15.92 3.23 -5.57
N MET A 216 14.62 3.11 -5.79
CA MET A 216 13.67 4.25 -5.74
C MET A 216 13.25 4.62 -4.33
N ALA A 217 13.45 3.74 -3.34
CA ALA A 217 13.05 3.97 -1.95
C ALA A 217 14.13 4.73 -1.16
N ASN A 218 13.71 5.44 -0.10
CA ASN A 218 14.63 6.06 0.86
C ASN A 218 15.33 4.99 1.72
N THR A 219 14.55 4.00 2.18
CA THR A 219 15.01 2.91 3.04
C THR A 219 14.68 1.58 2.40
N VAL A 220 15.58 0.63 2.57
CA VAL A 220 15.40 -0.74 2.09
C VAL A 220 15.57 -1.72 3.25
N ILE A 221 14.60 -2.61 3.41
CA ILE A 221 14.64 -3.74 4.33
C ILE A 221 14.83 -5.01 3.51
N ARG A 222 15.87 -5.77 3.80
CA ARG A 222 16.08 -7.10 3.26
C ARG A 222 15.57 -8.16 4.24
N MET A 223 14.63 -8.97 3.77
CA MET A 223 14.09 -10.09 4.56
C MET A 223 14.69 -11.42 4.13
N ASN A 224 14.96 -12.27 5.11
CA ASN A 224 15.35 -13.66 4.91
C ASN A 224 14.72 -14.53 6.00
N SER A 225 14.03 -15.60 5.61
CA SER A 225 13.44 -16.59 6.53
C SER A 225 12.68 -15.96 7.72
N GLY A 226 11.78 -15.02 7.41
CA GLY A 226 10.92 -14.38 8.41
C GLY A 226 11.58 -13.29 9.27
N ARG A 227 12.85 -12.98 9.05
CA ARG A 227 13.62 -11.97 9.82
C ARG A 227 14.13 -10.84 8.92
N ILE A 228 14.40 -9.71 9.52
CA ILE A 228 15.16 -8.64 8.87
C ILE A 228 16.64 -9.04 8.93
N SER A 229 17.25 -9.23 7.77
CA SER A 229 18.70 -9.51 7.67
C SER A 229 19.52 -8.24 7.51
N GLU A 230 18.94 -7.18 6.93
CA GLU A 230 19.64 -5.92 6.69
C GLU A 230 18.63 -4.78 6.57
N ILE A 231 19.00 -3.60 7.06
CA ILE A 231 18.32 -2.32 6.79
C ILE A 231 19.38 -1.34 6.30
N TYR A 232 19.14 -0.70 5.17
CA TYR A 232 20.01 0.34 4.64
C TYR A 232 19.22 1.48 3.99
N THR A 233 19.86 2.62 3.80
CA THR A 233 19.30 3.79 3.13
C THR A 233 19.99 4.02 1.79
N ASN A 234 19.23 4.47 0.79
CA ASN A 234 19.81 4.97 -0.45
C ASN A 234 20.16 6.45 -0.27
N ASP A 235 21.39 6.83 -0.55
CA ASP A 235 21.84 8.23 -0.48
C ASP A 235 21.07 9.13 -1.43
N THR A 236 20.72 8.59 -2.60
CA THR A 236 19.89 9.24 -3.62
C THR A 236 18.88 8.24 -4.17
N GLN A 237 17.62 8.64 -4.27
CA GLN A 237 16.58 7.82 -4.88
C GLN A 237 16.63 7.96 -6.40
N LYS A 238 16.63 6.84 -7.11
CA LYS A 238 16.52 6.83 -8.57
C LYS A 238 15.07 6.99 -9.00
N THR A 239 14.88 7.58 -10.17
CA THR A 239 13.57 7.61 -10.84
C THR A 239 13.25 6.27 -11.48
N ALA A 240 11.98 6.06 -11.85
CA ALA A 240 11.54 4.85 -12.56
C ALA A 240 12.27 4.59 -13.88
N TYR A 241 12.88 5.62 -14.48
CA TYR A 241 13.59 5.53 -15.75
C TYR A 241 15.12 5.38 -15.60
N GLU A 242 15.66 5.58 -14.39
CA GLU A 242 17.08 5.41 -14.08
C GLU A 242 17.41 4.05 -13.47
N ILE A 243 16.43 3.34 -12.94
CA ILE A 243 16.64 1.97 -12.43
C ILE A 243 16.85 0.97 -13.57
N GLY A 244 17.58 -0.12 -13.33
CA GLY A 244 17.55 -1.31 -14.17
C GLY A 244 16.18 -2.01 -14.12
N TRP A 245 15.96 -2.98 -15.04
CA TRP A 245 14.70 -3.74 -15.02
C TRP A 245 14.97 -5.23 -14.94
#